data_04c674ed4cc99f37e41d752eda637991
#
_entry.id   04c674ed4cc99f37e41d752eda637991
#
_cell.length_a   1.000
_cell.length_b   1.000
_cell.length_c   1.000
_cell.angle_alpha   90.00
_cell.angle_beta   90.00
_cell.angle_gamma   90.00
#
_symmetry.space_group_name_H-M   'P 1'
#
loop_
_entity.id
_entity.type
_entity.pdbx_description
1 polymer ?
#
loop_
_entity_poly.entity_id
_entity_poly.type
_entity_poly.pdbx_seq_one_letter_code
_entity_poly.pdbx_strand_id
1 'polypeptide(L)'
;AIAASRLLAEEERRGVLIALAKQGRRGMLYTQLLSAYEKDVEKERAQLENDIAYALMISQKHPQQGRSLLAEKSRRYLSLSMPLYAMSGCWILRPVFSSIRNRAIDLSERLGRETGERWFSLLEELFAFVPVFAKEIREDQARLSCGEKLPRGKEGISQKDRLEIPRHISEIPHVKMEKGDRRWGIVVVIVLALAFLLFGR
;
A
#
# COMPACT_ATOMS: atom_id res chain seq x y z
N ALA A 1 10.57 24.13 -4.70
CA ALA A 1 9.66 22.96 -4.82
C ALA A 1 9.49 22.27 -3.45
N ILE A 2 10.57 21.83 -2.78
CA ILE A 2 10.48 21.16 -1.47
C ILE A 2 9.85 22.02 -0.40
N ALA A 3 10.23 23.32 -0.32
CA ALA A 3 9.62 24.25 0.64
C ALA A 3 8.12 24.48 0.37
N ALA A 4 7.71 24.55 -0.89
CA ALA A 4 6.30 24.67 -1.27
C ALA A 4 5.52 23.37 -0.95
N SER A 5 6.11 22.20 -1.12
CA SER A 5 5.43 20.94 -0.79
C SER A 5 5.16 20.76 0.70
N ARG A 6 5.95 21.37 1.57
CA ARG A 6 5.72 21.36 3.04
C ARG A 6 4.51 22.19 3.48
N LEU A 7 4.04 23.10 2.62
CA LEU A 7 2.82 23.88 2.89
C LEU A 7 1.53 23.13 2.54
N LEU A 8 1.63 22.03 1.77
CA LEU A 8 0.50 21.18 1.44
C LEU A 8 0.21 20.19 2.57
N ALA A 9 -1.05 19.89 2.81
CA ALA A 9 -1.44 18.82 3.69
C ALA A 9 -0.89 17.46 3.18
N GLU A 10 -0.70 16.50 4.09
CA GLU A 10 -0.13 15.18 3.73
C GLU A 10 -0.89 14.51 2.57
N GLU A 11 -2.23 14.59 2.61
CA GLU A 11 -3.08 14.01 1.56
C GLU A 11 -2.87 14.66 0.20
N GLU A 12 -2.67 15.98 0.19
CA GLU A 12 -2.38 16.72 -1.04
C GLU A 12 -1.03 16.33 -1.61
N ARG A 13 0.01 16.25 -0.78
CA ARG A 13 1.34 15.80 -1.19
C ARG A 13 1.29 14.40 -1.80
N ARG A 14 0.56 13.49 -1.16
CA ARG A 14 0.34 12.13 -1.64
C ARG A 14 -0.35 12.12 -3.00
N GLY A 15 -1.41 12.91 -3.16
CA GLY A 15 -2.14 13.04 -4.43
C GLY A 15 -1.25 13.53 -5.57
N VAL A 16 -0.44 14.56 -5.32
CA VAL A 16 0.51 15.11 -6.30
C VAL A 16 1.55 14.07 -6.71
N LEU A 17 2.14 13.36 -5.76
CA LEU A 17 3.13 12.33 -6.05
C LEU A 17 2.57 11.19 -6.91
N ILE A 18 1.37 10.72 -6.59
CA ILE A 18 0.68 9.68 -7.37
C ILE A 18 0.36 10.19 -8.78
N ALA A 19 -0.11 11.43 -8.91
CA ALA A 19 -0.41 12.02 -10.21
C ALA A 19 0.84 12.15 -11.09
N LEU A 20 1.95 12.61 -10.53
CA LEU A 20 3.24 12.70 -11.25
C LEU A 20 3.75 11.32 -11.67
N ALA A 21 3.62 10.33 -10.80
CA ALA A 21 4.00 8.96 -11.12
C ALA A 21 3.19 8.39 -12.27
N LYS A 22 1.85 8.62 -12.30
CA LYS A 22 0.95 8.21 -13.38
C LYS A 22 1.29 8.86 -14.72
N GLN A 23 1.79 10.10 -14.71
CA GLN A 23 2.21 10.80 -15.92
C GLN A 23 3.60 10.37 -16.41
N GLY A 24 4.24 9.42 -15.75
CA GLY A 24 5.61 8.99 -16.10
C GLY A 24 6.70 10.04 -15.80
N ARG A 25 6.36 11.15 -15.13
CA ARG A 25 7.29 12.24 -14.78
C ARG A 25 8.13 11.87 -13.56
N ARG A 26 9.05 10.92 -13.73
CA ARG A 26 9.94 10.41 -12.67
C ARG A 26 11.32 11.07 -12.67
N GLY A 27 11.39 12.36 -12.98
CA GLY A 27 12.63 13.13 -12.97
C GLY A 27 13.14 13.46 -11.56
N MET A 28 14.25 14.21 -11.51
CA MET A 28 14.93 14.59 -10.26
C MET A 28 13.99 15.26 -9.24
N LEU A 29 13.10 16.16 -9.69
CA LEU A 29 12.12 16.81 -8.83
C LEU A 29 11.19 15.80 -8.15
N TYR A 30 10.66 14.83 -8.91
CA TYR A 30 9.82 13.77 -8.35
C TYR A 30 10.56 12.97 -7.27
N THR A 31 11.80 12.59 -7.54
CA THR A 31 12.63 11.83 -6.58
C THR A 31 12.88 12.64 -5.30
N GLN A 32 13.15 13.94 -5.41
CA GLN A 32 13.33 14.81 -4.25
C GLN A 32 12.04 14.97 -3.43
N LEU A 33 10.90 15.16 -4.09
CA LEU A 33 9.60 15.26 -3.42
C LEU A 33 9.22 13.96 -2.73
N LEU A 34 9.49 12.82 -3.37
CA LEU A 34 9.23 11.49 -2.80
C LEU A 34 10.12 11.23 -1.58
N SER A 35 11.41 11.56 -1.66
CA SER A 35 12.35 11.40 -0.52
C SER A 35 11.96 12.29 0.66
N ALA A 36 11.48 13.50 0.40
CA ALA A 36 10.96 14.37 1.46
C ALA A 36 9.68 13.78 2.09
N TYR A 37 8.76 13.28 1.25
CA TYR A 37 7.55 12.62 1.71
C TYR A 37 7.85 11.38 2.55
N GLU A 38 8.78 10.53 2.09
CA GLU A 38 9.19 9.32 2.81
C GLU A 38 9.67 9.62 4.23
N LYS A 39 10.52 10.64 4.39
CA LYS A 39 11.00 11.09 5.71
C LYS A 39 9.86 11.57 6.61
N ASP A 40 8.90 12.27 6.04
CA ASP A 40 7.78 12.83 6.79
C ASP A 40 6.84 11.72 7.31
N VAL A 41 6.66 10.64 6.54
CA VAL A 41 5.74 9.54 6.89
C VAL A 41 6.42 8.34 7.57
N GLU A 42 7.76 8.30 7.61
CA GLU A 42 8.54 7.17 8.10
C GLU A 42 8.14 6.77 9.53
N LYS A 43 8.05 7.75 10.42
CA LYS A 43 7.69 7.51 11.83
C LYS A 43 6.27 6.93 11.97
N GLU A 44 5.32 7.49 11.23
CA GLU A 44 3.93 7.01 11.28
C GLU A 44 3.81 5.61 10.66
N ARG A 45 4.51 5.34 9.56
CA ARG A 45 4.55 4.01 8.95
C ARG A 45 5.14 2.97 9.91
N ALA A 46 6.27 3.28 10.58
CA ALA A 46 6.87 2.38 11.56
C ALA A 46 5.91 2.11 12.75
N GLN A 47 5.16 3.12 13.21
CA GLN A 47 4.15 2.93 14.23
C GLN A 47 3.02 2.01 13.74
N LEU A 48 2.55 2.20 12.52
CA LEU A 48 1.50 1.36 11.93
C LEU A 48 1.97 -0.08 11.70
N GLU A 49 3.23 -0.32 11.36
CA GLU A 49 3.80 -1.67 11.30
C GLU A 49 3.75 -2.37 12.68
N ASN A 50 4.06 -1.65 13.76
CA ASN A 50 3.91 -2.16 15.11
C ASN A 50 2.44 -2.42 15.49
N ASP A 51 1.53 -1.51 15.11
CA ASP A 51 0.09 -1.67 15.35
C ASP A 51 -0.47 -2.88 14.58
N ILE A 52 0.00 -3.11 13.35
CA ILE A 52 -0.34 -4.29 12.53
C ILE A 52 0.18 -5.56 13.22
N ALA A 53 1.44 -5.57 13.67
CA ALA A 53 2.01 -6.71 14.40
C ALA A 53 1.21 -7.01 15.68
N TYR A 54 0.79 -5.97 16.41
CA TYR A 54 -0.07 -6.12 17.58
C TYR A 54 -1.45 -6.69 17.23
N ALA A 55 -2.08 -6.22 16.15
CA ALA A 55 -3.35 -6.75 15.68
C ALA A 55 -3.24 -8.24 15.28
N LEU A 56 -2.13 -8.63 14.65
CA LEU A 56 -1.81 -10.02 14.33
C LEU A 56 -1.62 -10.87 15.60
N MET A 57 -1.02 -10.32 16.64
CA MET A 57 -0.88 -11.00 17.93
C MET A 57 -2.25 -11.21 18.59
N ILE A 58 -3.10 -10.19 18.66
CA ILE A 58 -4.46 -10.30 19.21
C ILE A 58 -5.26 -11.35 18.46
N SER A 59 -5.12 -11.44 17.14
CA SER A 59 -5.86 -12.37 16.30
C SER A 59 -5.62 -13.84 16.65
N GLN A 60 -4.58 -14.16 17.39
CA GLN A 60 -4.33 -15.53 17.87
C GLN A 60 -5.41 -16.01 18.83
N LYS A 61 -5.87 -15.13 19.71
CA LYS A 61 -6.89 -15.43 20.73
C LYS A 61 -8.27 -14.93 20.32
N HIS A 62 -8.32 -13.81 19.63
CA HIS A 62 -9.55 -13.09 19.25
C HIS A 62 -9.52 -12.75 17.73
N PRO A 63 -9.78 -13.74 16.84
CA PRO A 63 -9.60 -13.57 15.39
C PRO A 63 -10.44 -12.43 14.78
N GLN A 64 -11.66 -12.24 15.25
CA GLN A 64 -12.57 -11.19 14.77
C GLN A 64 -12.05 -9.78 15.15
N GLN A 65 -11.69 -9.59 16.42
CA GLN A 65 -11.17 -8.31 16.91
C GLN A 65 -9.83 -7.96 16.23
N GLY A 66 -8.93 -8.95 16.14
CA GLY A 66 -7.66 -8.78 15.45
C GLY A 66 -7.85 -8.39 13.98
N ARG A 67 -8.82 -9.04 13.28
CA ARG A 67 -9.14 -8.74 11.89
C ARG A 67 -9.63 -7.28 11.70
N SER A 68 -10.52 -6.80 12.55
CA SER A 68 -11.06 -5.42 12.46
C SER A 68 -9.97 -4.37 12.67
N LEU A 69 -9.15 -4.55 13.71
CA LEU A 69 -8.02 -3.67 13.99
C LEU A 69 -6.99 -3.68 12.87
N LEU A 70 -6.69 -4.88 12.35
CA LEU A 70 -5.77 -5.07 11.23
C LEU A 70 -6.26 -4.34 9.98
N ALA A 71 -7.55 -4.46 9.64
CA ALA A 71 -8.13 -3.80 8.47
C ALA A 71 -7.99 -2.27 8.55
N GLU A 72 -8.26 -1.67 9.71
CA GLU A 72 -8.10 -0.24 9.94
C GLU A 72 -6.65 0.22 9.77
N LYS A 73 -5.72 -0.42 10.48
CA LYS A 73 -4.31 -0.03 10.48
C LYS A 73 -3.65 -0.28 9.12
N SER A 74 -3.99 -1.39 8.47
CA SER A 74 -3.46 -1.71 7.14
C SER A 74 -3.94 -0.73 6.07
N ARG A 75 -5.20 -0.29 6.08
CA ARG A 75 -5.67 0.74 5.14
C ARG A 75 -4.90 2.05 5.30
N ARG A 76 -4.64 2.49 6.54
CA ARG A 76 -3.82 3.70 6.79
C ARG A 76 -2.38 3.50 6.34
N TYR A 77 -1.75 2.37 6.65
CA TYR A 77 -0.41 2.01 6.19
C TYR A 77 -0.32 2.02 4.65
N LEU A 78 -1.26 1.39 3.98
CA LEU A 78 -1.32 1.37 2.52
C LEU A 78 -1.48 2.78 1.96
N SER A 79 -2.34 3.61 2.54
CA SER A 79 -2.53 4.99 2.08
C SER A 79 -1.25 5.80 2.13
N LEU A 80 -0.42 5.65 3.16
CA LEU A 80 0.89 6.30 3.27
C LEU A 80 1.93 5.69 2.33
N SER A 81 1.82 4.40 2.06
CA SER A 81 2.81 3.67 1.26
C SER A 81 2.57 3.76 -0.24
N MET A 82 1.39 4.23 -0.71
CA MET A 82 1.05 4.28 -2.14
C MET A 82 2.03 5.09 -3.01
N PRO A 83 2.49 6.31 -2.61
CA PRO A 83 3.49 7.03 -3.38
C PRO A 83 4.82 6.27 -3.49
N LEU A 84 5.22 5.59 -2.41
CA LEU A 84 6.43 4.78 -2.35
C LEU A 84 6.30 3.53 -3.23
N TYR A 85 5.13 2.85 -3.19
CA TYR A 85 4.82 1.73 -4.06
C TYR A 85 4.90 2.11 -5.54
N ALA A 86 4.37 3.27 -5.92
CA ALA A 86 4.42 3.77 -7.29
C ALA A 86 5.86 3.96 -7.82
N MET A 87 6.82 4.22 -6.93
CA MET A 87 8.24 4.35 -7.28
C MET A 87 9.00 3.04 -7.18
N SER A 88 8.83 2.35 -6.07
CA SER A 88 9.71 1.26 -5.64
C SER A 88 9.14 -0.13 -5.92
N GLY A 89 7.86 -0.20 -6.33
CA GLY A 89 7.20 -1.47 -6.59
C GLY A 89 6.71 -2.19 -5.33
N CYS A 90 6.29 -3.44 -5.49
CA CYS A 90 5.58 -4.19 -4.44
C CYS A 90 6.44 -4.56 -3.23
N TRP A 91 7.78 -4.47 -3.33
CA TRP A 91 8.67 -4.88 -2.24
C TRP A 91 8.42 -4.09 -0.96
N ILE A 92 7.99 -2.80 -1.06
CA ILE A 92 7.71 -1.96 0.12
C ILE A 92 6.49 -2.43 0.92
N LEU A 93 5.57 -3.13 0.27
CA LEU A 93 4.35 -3.67 0.87
C LEU A 93 4.50 -5.14 1.27
N ARG A 94 5.53 -5.83 0.75
CA ARG A 94 5.76 -7.28 0.95
C ARG A 94 5.82 -7.69 2.42
N PRO A 95 6.53 -6.99 3.34
CA PRO A 95 6.60 -7.41 4.74
C PRO A 95 5.22 -7.49 5.40
N VAL A 96 4.39 -6.45 5.22
CA VAL A 96 3.03 -6.40 5.78
C VAL A 96 2.14 -7.45 5.13
N PHE A 97 2.17 -7.56 3.80
CA PHE A 97 1.43 -8.60 3.07
C PHE A 97 1.78 -10.01 3.58
N SER A 98 3.07 -10.35 3.64
CA SER A 98 3.53 -11.67 4.06
C SER A 98 3.13 -11.99 5.51
N SER A 99 3.21 -11.02 6.42
CA SER A 99 2.80 -11.20 7.81
C SER A 99 1.31 -11.50 7.94
N ILE A 100 0.46 -10.77 7.21
CA ILE A 100 -0.99 -11.00 7.22
C ILE A 100 -1.33 -12.33 6.55
N ARG A 101 -0.69 -12.66 5.42
CA ARG A 101 -0.87 -13.93 4.70
C ARG A 101 -0.50 -15.11 5.58
N ASN A 102 0.67 -15.09 6.23
CA ASN A 102 1.09 -16.16 7.13
C ASN A 102 0.10 -16.33 8.29
N ARG A 103 -0.46 -15.24 8.81
CA ARG A 103 -1.51 -15.30 9.83
C ARG A 103 -2.80 -15.94 9.31
N ALA A 104 -3.22 -15.60 8.10
CA ALA A 104 -4.40 -16.21 7.47
C ALA A 104 -4.21 -17.73 7.33
N ILE A 105 -3.02 -18.18 6.95
CA ILE A 105 -2.66 -19.60 6.87
C ILE A 105 -2.73 -20.27 8.26
N ASP A 106 -2.08 -19.70 9.28
CA ASP A 106 -2.09 -20.23 10.64
C ASP A 106 -3.52 -20.36 11.20
N LEU A 107 -4.35 -19.36 10.94
CA LEU A 107 -5.74 -19.39 11.41
C LEU A 107 -6.61 -20.39 10.64
N SER A 108 -6.36 -20.59 9.35
CA SER A 108 -7.06 -21.59 8.56
C SER A 108 -6.72 -23.01 9.05
N GLU A 109 -5.45 -23.28 9.37
CA GLU A 109 -5.01 -24.56 9.91
C GLU A 109 -5.56 -24.86 11.31
N ARG A 110 -5.69 -23.84 12.16
CA ARG A 110 -6.12 -23.98 13.56
C ARG A 110 -7.63 -23.93 13.77
N LEU A 111 -8.32 -23.05 13.07
CA LEU A 111 -9.73 -22.72 13.27
C LEU A 111 -10.62 -23.14 12.10
N GLY A 112 -10.02 -23.73 11.09
CA GLY A 112 -10.72 -24.29 9.94
C GLY A 112 -10.89 -23.30 8.78
N ARG A 113 -11.36 -23.87 7.68
CA ARG A 113 -11.44 -23.25 6.36
C ARG A 113 -12.21 -21.93 6.35
N GLU A 114 -13.36 -21.88 7.00
CA GLU A 114 -14.21 -20.66 7.00
C GLU A 114 -13.50 -19.45 7.57
N THR A 115 -12.72 -19.64 8.64
CA THR A 115 -11.89 -18.58 9.22
C THR A 115 -10.79 -18.16 8.24
N GLY A 116 -10.14 -19.12 7.58
CA GLY A 116 -9.16 -18.84 6.54
C GLY A 116 -9.73 -18.01 5.39
N GLU A 117 -10.88 -18.40 4.85
CA GLU A 117 -11.56 -17.69 3.76
C GLU A 117 -11.86 -16.24 4.12
N ARG A 118 -12.31 -15.96 5.35
CA ARG A 118 -12.55 -14.59 5.83
C ARG A 118 -11.28 -13.75 5.90
N TRP A 119 -10.13 -14.35 6.24
CA TRP A 119 -8.85 -13.68 6.30
C TRP A 119 -8.25 -13.47 4.90
N PHE A 120 -8.40 -14.43 3.99
CA PHE A 120 -8.00 -14.26 2.60
C PHE A 120 -8.86 -13.21 1.88
N SER A 121 -10.15 -13.10 2.20
CA SER A 121 -11.01 -12.00 1.70
C SER A 121 -10.51 -10.62 2.16
N LEU A 122 -10.01 -10.51 3.40
CA LEU A 122 -9.38 -9.28 3.85
C LEU A 122 -8.09 -8.97 3.09
N LEU A 123 -7.24 -9.97 2.84
CA LEU A 123 -6.04 -9.81 2.03
C LEU A 123 -6.37 -9.34 0.62
N GLU A 124 -7.39 -9.91 0.00
CA GLU A 124 -7.86 -9.50 -1.31
C GLU A 124 -8.35 -8.06 -1.31
N GLU A 125 -9.19 -7.67 -0.33
CA GLU A 125 -9.64 -6.28 -0.17
C GLU A 125 -8.47 -5.29 -0.06
N LEU A 126 -7.42 -5.65 0.71
CA LEU A 126 -6.30 -4.77 0.99
C LEU A 126 -5.28 -4.71 -0.16
N PHE A 127 -5.02 -5.82 -0.87
CA PHE A 127 -3.85 -5.96 -1.74
C PHE A 127 -4.16 -6.40 -3.18
N ALA A 128 -5.44 -6.55 -3.59
CA ALA A 128 -5.79 -6.96 -4.95
C ALA A 128 -5.27 -6.03 -6.04
N PHE A 129 -4.99 -4.76 -5.70
CA PHE A 129 -4.41 -3.79 -6.62
C PHE A 129 -2.93 -4.06 -6.97
N VAL A 130 -2.26 -4.97 -6.25
CA VAL A 130 -0.90 -5.42 -6.55
C VAL A 130 -0.98 -6.75 -7.28
N PRO A 131 -0.71 -6.82 -8.60
CA PRO A 131 -0.96 -8.03 -9.42
C PRO A 131 -0.28 -9.29 -8.89
N VAL A 132 0.95 -9.15 -8.38
CA VAL A 132 1.72 -10.27 -7.79
C VAL A 132 1.01 -10.82 -6.54
N PHE A 133 0.55 -9.94 -5.65
CA PHE A 133 -0.16 -10.36 -4.43
C PHE A 133 -1.54 -10.92 -4.75
N ALA A 134 -2.26 -10.32 -5.68
CA ALA A 134 -3.56 -10.83 -6.14
C ALA A 134 -3.44 -12.26 -6.71
N LYS A 135 -2.36 -12.56 -7.41
CA LYS A 135 -2.07 -13.91 -7.90
C LYS A 135 -1.83 -14.88 -6.74
N GLU A 136 -0.95 -14.52 -5.80
CA GLU A 136 -0.65 -15.34 -4.61
C GLU A 136 -1.92 -15.61 -3.78
N ILE A 137 -2.77 -14.61 -3.56
CA ILE A 137 -4.03 -14.76 -2.82
C ILE A 137 -4.94 -15.76 -3.51
N ARG A 138 -5.12 -15.64 -4.82
CA ARG A 138 -5.97 -16.58 -5.61
C ARG A 138 -5.44 -18.00 -5.59
N GLU A 139 -4.14 -18.19 -5.68
CA GLU A 139 -3.51 -19.51 -5.59
C GLU A 139 -3.74 -20.13 -4.20
N ASP A 140 -3.62 -19.35 -3.13
CA ASP A 140 -3.87 -19.80 -1.77
C ASP A 140 -5.36 -20.13 -1.55
N GLN A 141 -6.26 -19.30 -2.03
CA GLN A 141 -7.70 -19.56 -1.94
C GLN A 141 -8.10 -20.83 -2.70
N ALA A 142 -7.51 -21.08 -3.88
CA ALA A 142 -7.74 -22.30 -4.65
C ALA A 142 -7.25 -23.54 -3.86
N ARG A 143 -6.06 -23.49 -3.29
CA ARG A 143 -5.52 -24.60 -2.46
C ARG A 143 -6.36 -24.83 -1.22
N LEU A 144 -6.76 -23.77 -0.52
CA LEU A 144 -7.66 -23.85 0.62
C LEU A 144 -8.98 -24.50 0.27
N SER A 145 -9.51 -24.21 -0.93
CA SER A 145 -10.73 -24.82 -1.45
C SER A 145 -10.59 -26.32 -1.70
N CYS A 146 -9.41 -26.76 -2.13
CA CYS A 146 -9.09 -28.16 -2.36
C CYS A 146 -8.69 -28.90 -1.08
N GLY A 147 -8.62 -28.23 0.07
CA GLY A 147 -8.16 -28.83 1.33
C GLY A 147 -6.63 -29.09 1.36
N GLU A 148 -5.89 -28.45 0.49
CA GLU A 148 -4.43 -28.59 0.43
C GLU A 148 -3.74 -27.74 1.51
N LYS A 149 -2.56 -28.22 1.94
CA LYS A 149 -1.70 -27.43 2.82
C LYS A 149 -1.16 -26.20 2.11
N LEU A 150 -1.33 -25.02 2.72
CA LEU A 150 -0.84 -23.79 2.19
C LEU A 150 0.66 -23.61 2.46
N PRO A 151 1.47 -23.23 1.46
CA PRO A 151 2.89 -22.98 1.65
C PRO A 151 3.08 -21.68 2.44
N ARG A 152 3.74 -21.78 3.58
CA ARG A 152 4.18 -20.56 4.30
C ARG A 152 5.20 -19.82 3.45
N GLY A 153 4.96 -18.53 3.22
CA GLY A 153 5.90 -17.68 2.53
C GLY A 153 7.23 -17.65 3.30
N LYS A 154 8.34 -17.93 2.62
CA LYS A 154 9.65 -17.61 3.17
C LYS A 154 9.66 -16.10 3.40
N GLU A 155 10.08 -15.67 4.58
CA GLU A 155 10.37 -14.25 4.88
C GLU A 155 11.60 -13.80 4.09
N GLY A 156 11.46 -13.72 2.79
CA GLY A 156 12.55 -13.36 1.90
C GLY A 156 11.99 -12.85 0.59
N ILE A 157 12.26 -11.59 0.33
CA ILE A 157 11.92 -10.96 -0.94
C ILE A 157 12.76 -11.64 -2.02
N SER A 158 12.10 -12.33 -2.96
CA SER A 158 12.78 -12.81 -4.15
C SER A 158 13.37 -11.60 -4.90
N GLN A 159 14.59 -11.75 -5.36
CA GLN A 159 15.25 -10.69 -6.16
C GLN A 159 14.42 -10.34 -7.42
N LYS A 160 13.58 -11.27 -7.88
CA LYS A 160 12.66 -11.11 -9.00
C LYS A 160 11.51 -10.14 -8.68
N ASP A 161 11.02 -10.13 -7.45
CA ASP A 161 9.94 -9.24 -7.00
C ASP A 161 10.40 -7.77 -6.87
N ARG A 162 11.73 -7.54 -6.73
CA ARG A 162 12.32 -6.20 -6.70
C ARG A 162 12.26 -5.47 -8.04
N LEU A 163 12.13 -6.19 -9.13
CA LEU A 163 12.21 -5.63 -10.50
C LEU A 163 10.84 -5.36 -11.12
N GLU A 164 9.73 -5.81 -10.52
CA GLU A 164 8.40 -5.47 -11.01
C GLU A 164 8.00 -4.06 -10.56
N ILE A 165 8.59 -3.06 -11.21
CA ILE A 165 8.06 -1.69 -11.18
C ILE A 165 6.69 -1.74 -11.85
N PRO A 166 5.62 -1.26 -11.20
CA PRO A 166 4.28 -1.28 -11.79
C PRO A 166 4.30 -0.57 -13.15
N ARG A 167 4.15 -1.32 -14.22
CA ARG A 167 4.05 -0.76 -15.58
C ARG A 167 2.71 -0.04 -15.78
N HIS A 168 1.69 -0.42 -15.02
CA HIS A 168 0.36 0.15 -15.06
C HIS A 168 -0.03 0.77 -13.72
N ILE A 169 0.41 2.02 -13.50
CA ILE A 169 -0.02 2.84 -12.36
C ILE A 169 -1.53 3.17 -12.44
N SER A 170 -2.17 2.95 -13.59
CA SER A 170 -3.61 3.11 -13.79
C SER A 170 -4.47 2.21 -12.90
N GLU A 171 -3.92 1.08 -12.42
CA GLU A 171 -4.59 0.10 -11.56
C GLU A 171 -4.53 0.45 -10.06
N ILE A 172 -3.82 1.53 -9.69
CA ILE A 172 -3.85 2.00 -8.30
C ILE A 172 -5.30 2.37 -7.98
N PRO A 173 -5.94 1.68 -7.01
CA PRO A 173 -7.32 1.98 -6.69
C PRO A 173 -7.41 3.47 -6.37
N HIS A 174 -8.37 4.13 -7.01
CA HIS A 174 -8.75 5.44 -6.55
C HIS A 174 -9.23 5.24 -5.11
N VAL A 175 -8.40 5.60 -4.13
CA VAL A 175 -8.92 5.93 -2.82
C VAL A 175 -10.06 6.88 -3.14
N LYS A 176 -11.32 6.46 -2.89
CA LYS A 176 -12.48 7.32 -3.11
C LYS A 176 -12.21 8.59 -2.34
N MET A 177 -11.62 9.57 -3.03
CA MET A 177 -11.67 10.93 -2.55
C MET A 177 -13.15 11.27 -2.59
N GLU A 178 -13.73 11.48 -1.42
CA GLU A 178 -15.06 12.06 -1.34
C GLU A 178 -15.10 13.24 -2.29
N LYS A 179 -16.20 13.37 -3.02
CA LYS A 179 -16.45 14.44 -3.98
C LYS A 179 -16.49 15.79 -3.24
N GLY A 180 -15.34 16.21 -2.75
CA GLY A 180 -15.12 17.49 -2.08
C GLY A 180 -14.09 18.29 -2.87
N ASP A 181 -14.60 19.23 -3.59
CA ASP A 181 -13.93 20.42 -4.03
C ASP A 181 -13.26 20.44 -5.41
N ARG A 182 -13.93 21.18 -6.33
CA ARG A 182 -13.38 21.70 -7.59
C ARG A 182 -12.11 22.57 -7.43
N ARG A 183 -11.69 22.85 -6.20
CA ARG A 183 -10.45 23.59 -5.86
C ARG A 183 -9.18 22.84 -6.25
N TRP A 184 -9.24 21.51 -6.37
CA TRP A 184 -8.09 20.66 -6.74
C TRP A 184 -7.53 20.94 -8.14
N GLY A 185 -8.37 21.21 -9.11
CA GLY A 185 -7.92 21.59 -10.47
C GLY A 185 -7.09 22.88 -10.46
N ILE A 186 -7.44 23.82 -9.60
CA ILE A 186 -6.77 25.13 -9.50
C ILE A 186 -5.40 24.99 -8.82
N VAL A 187 -5.29 24.19 -7.76
CA VAL A 187 -4.01 24.00 -7.04
C VAL A 187 -2.98 23.28 -7.92
N VAL A 188 -3.39 22.25 -8.66
CA VAL A 188 -2.50 21.56 -9.60
C VAL A 188 -2.05 22.49 -10.71
N VAL A 189 -2.94 23.32 -11.25
CA VAL A 189 -2.60 24.31 -12.29
C VAL A 189 -1.66 25.39 -11.75
N ILE A 190 -1.87 25.88 -10.52
CA ILE A 190 -0.99 26.89 -9.90
C ILE A 190 0.41 26.30 -9.61
N VAL A 191 0.50 25.08 -9.10
CA VAL A 191 1.80 24.42 -8.85
C VAL A 191 2.54 24.14 -10.15
N LEU A 192 1.84 23.74 -11.22
CA LEU A 192 2.43 23.53 -12.53
C LEU A 192 2.83 24.86 -13.18
N ALA A 193 2.03 25.93 -13.03
CA ALA A 193 2.35 27.25 -13.55
C ALA A 193 3.56 27.87 -12.82
N LEU A 194 3.63 27.75 -11.49
CA LEU A 194 4.78 28.20 -10.71
C LEU A 194 6.05 27.39 -11.04
N ALA A 195 5.94 26.08 -11.26
CA ALA A 195 7.07 25.26 -11.71
C ALA A 195 7.53 25.69 -13.12
N PHE A 196 6.61 26.03 -14.02
CA PHE A 196 6.95 26.49 -15.37
C PHE A 196 7.59 27.90 -15.37
N LEU A 197 7.14 28.81 -14.50
CA LEU A 197 7.71 30.15 -14.35
C LEU A 197 9.10 30.14 -13.68
N LEU A 198 9.36 29.19 -12.80
CA LEU A 198 10.65 29.11 -12.08
C LEU A 198 11.74 28.30 -12.82
N PHE A 199 11.35 27.43 -13.75
CA PHE A 199 12.29 26.52 -14.42
C PHE A 199 12.17 26.50 -15.95
N GLY A 200 11.37 27.37 -16.53
CA GLY A 200 11.14 27.50 -17.98
C GLY A 200 12.11 28.47 -18.68
N ARG A 201 13.34 28.63 -18.17
CA ARG A 201 14.43 29.31 -18.87
C ARG A 201 15.59 28.38 -19.05
#